data_b0a0c31f73340ebf10b96aaabe66bd95
#
_entry.id   b0a0c31f73340ebf10b96aaabe66bd95
#
_cell.length_a   1.000
_cell.length_b   1.000
_cell.length_c   1.000
_cell.angle_alpha   90.00
_cell.angle_beta   90.00
_cell.angle_gamma   90.00
#
_symmetry.space_group_name_H-M   'P 1'
#
loop_
_entity.id
_entity.type
_entity.pdbx_description
1 polymer ?
#
loop_
_entity_poly.entity_id
_entity_poly.type
_entity_poly.pdbx_seq_one_letter_code
_entity_poly.pdbx_strand_id
1 'polypeptide(L)'
;TLIVILNDERCLENHHQIDHNYFGERPVYGSNGAETMRVGTSQQAYSSSNTVIENNLFERCSGEVEVISIKSSDNVIRNNILLECEGVVALRHGDRNTVNNNLFIGNGLRNTGGIRVVNAGHQIYDNTLVGLAGTRFFSALGVMDAVPNSLPNRYCQVVDVKMYRNTFVDCTNIEFG
;
A
#
# COMPACT_ATOMS: atom_id res chain seq x y z
N THR A 1 6.59 -10.67 8.43
CA THR A 1 6.65 -10.40 6.98
C THR A 1 6.68 -11.71 6.23
N LEU A 2 5.70 -11.93 5.36
CA LEU A 2 5.60 -13.18 4.59
C LEU A 2 6.46 -13.15 3.33
N ILE A 3 6.51 -12.02 2.66
CA ILE A 3 7.29 -11.84 1.44
C ILE A 3 8.09 -10.55 1.56
N VAL A 4 9.37 -10.64 1.27
CA VAL A 4 10.27 -9.49 1.15
C VAL A 4 10.95 -9.58 -0.21
N ILE A 5 10.72 -8.57 -1.03
CA ILE A 5 11.33 -8.45 -2.35
C ILE A 5 12.36 -7.33 -2.25
N LEU A 6 13.58 -7.62 -2.60
CA LEU A 6 14.70 -6.67 -2.55
C LEU A 6 15.21 -6.39 -3.96
N ASN A 7 15.39 -5.11 -4.25
CA ASN A 7 16.16 -4.67 -5.39
C ASN A 7 17.59 -4.43 -4.94
N ASP A 8 18.56 -4.76 -5.73
CA ASP A 8 19.94 -4.42 -5.52
C ASP A 8 20.58 -3.81 -6.79
N GLU A 9 21.80 -3.34 -6.68
CA GLU A 9 22.49 -2.66 -7.80
C GLU A 9 22.68 -3.54 -9.02
N ARG A 10 22.60 -4.85 -8.89
CA ARG A 10 22.79 -5.84 -9.95
C ARG A 10 21.49 -6.28 -10.60
N CYS A 11 20.38 -6.17 -9.86
CA CYS A 11 19.06 -6.65 -10.25
C CYS A 11 18.00 -5.58 -9.91
N LEU A 12 17.97 -4.49 -10.68
CA LEU A 12 17.08 -3.36 -10.42
C LEU A 12 15.63 -3.65 -10.87
N GLU A 13 15.45 -4.41 -11.93
CA GLU A 13 14.14 -4.78 -12.44
C GLU A 13 13.82 -6.23 -12.07
N ASN A 14 12.84 -6.40 -11.20
CA ASN A 14 12.51 -7.74 -10.68
C ASN A 14 11.46 -8.47 -11.53
N HIS A 15 10.46 -7.74 -12.05
CA HIS A 15 9.34 -8.31 -12.82
C HIS A 15 8.64 -9.49 -12.13
N HIS A 16 8.59 -9.48 -10.79
CA HIS A 16 7.90 -10.54 -10.05
C HIS A 16 6.39 -10.45 -10.27
N GLN A 17 5.76 -11.61 -10.35
CA GLN A 17 4.31 -11.75 -10.35
C GLN A 17 3.89 -12.53 -9.11
N ILE A 18 3.01 -11.93 -8.30
CA ILE A 18 2.47 -12.51 -7.07
C ILE A 18 0.96 -12.51 -7.22
N ASP A 19 0.43 -13.67 -7.59
CA ASP A 19 -0.98 -13.78 -7.97
C ASP A 19 -1.66 -15.04 -7.43
N HIS A 20 -3.00 -14.98 -7.30
CA HIS A 20 -3.86 -16.07 -6.90
C HIS A 20 -3.47 -16.74 -5.58
N ASN A 21 -2.94 -15.94 -4.63
CA ASN A 21 -2.58 -16.43 -3.30
C ASN A 21 -3.62 -16.02 -2.26
N TYR A 22 -3.69 -16.79 -1.20
CA TYR A 22 -4.40 -16.49 0.03
C TYR A 22 -3.40 -16.18 1.14
N PHE A 23 -3.49 -14.96 1.68
CA PHE A 23 -2.77 -14.51 2.86
C PHE A 23 -3.77 -14.46 4.01
N GLY A 24 -3.69 -15.43 4.92
CA GLY A 24 -4.62 -15.59 6.02
C GLY A 24 -4.28 -14.76 7.24
N GLU A 25 -5.01 -14.98 8.30
CA GLU A 25 -4.98 -14.21 9.52
C GLU A 25 -3.57 -14.00 10.08
N ARG A 26 -3.25 -12.74 10.34
CA ARG A 26 -2.02 -12.31 10.98
C ARG A 26 -2.38 -11.31 12.08
N PRO A 27 -2.24 -11.70 13.35
CA PRO A 27 -2.61 -10.83 14.46
C PRO A 27 -1.72 -9.59 14.53
N VAL A 28 -2.22 -8.55 15.19
CA VAL A 28 -1.47 -7.31 15.44
C VAL A 28 -0.18 -7.64 16.20
N TYR A 29 0.94 -7.26 15.63
CA TYR A 29 2.26 -7.44 16.23
C TYR A 29 2.65 -6.25 17.12
N GLY A 30 2.15 -5.05 16.79
CA GLY A 30 2.33 -3.85 17.60
C GLY A 30 3.66 -3.12 17.42
N SER A 31 4.49 -3.52 16.47
CA SER A 31 5.72 -2.84 16.11
C SER A 31 6.02 -2.93 14.61
N ASN A 32 6.97 -2.13 14.14
CA ASN A 32 7.41 -2.12 12.74
C ASN A 32 8.07 -3.46 12.34
N GLY A 33 7.96 -3.84 11.09
CA GLY A 33 8.55 -5.06 10.52
C GLY A 33 7.61 -6.26 10.47
N ALA A 34 6.32 -6.03 10.61
CA ALA A 34 5.29 -7.05 10.56
C ALA A 34 4.36 -6.92 9.33
N GLU A 35 4.82 -6.25 8.30
CA GLU A 35 4.11 -6.19 7.02
C GLU A 35 3.78 -7.60 6.51
N THR A 36 2.62 -7.79 5.94
CA THR A 36 2.31 -9.07 5.27
C THR A 36 3.17 -9.21 4.03
N MET A 37 3.32 -8.13 3.27
CA MET A 37 4.16 -8.11 2.08
C MET A 37 4.94 -6.79 2.00
N ARG A 38 6.20 -6.88 1.59
CA ARG A 38 7.03 -5.71 1.31
C ARG A 38 7.76 -5.86 -0.01
N VAL A 39 7.71 -4.84 -0.86
CA VAL A 39 8.39 -4.77 -2.15
C VAL A 39 9.45 -3.69 -2.11
N GLY A 40 10.71 -4.09 -2.12
CA GLY A 40 11.87 -3.20 -2.04
C GLY A 40 12.25 -2.79 -0.62
N THR A 41 13.17 -1.84 -0.54
CA THR A 41 13.68 -1.25 0.70
C THR A 41 13.80 0.25 0.57
N SER A 42 13.98 0.95 1.69
CA SER A 42 14.15 2.41 1.68
C SER A 42 15.41 2.86 0.91
N GLN A 43 16.44 2.03 0.84
CA GLN A 43 17.66 2.32 0.08
C GLN A 43 17.45 2.21 -1.43
N GLN A 44 16.48 1.40 -1.85
CA GLN A 44 16.17 1.14 -3.26
C GLN A 44 14.90 1.87 -3.73
N ALA A 45 14.52 2.94 -3.04
CA ALA A 45 13.25 3.63 -3.25
C ALA A 45 12.97 3.99 -4.72
N TYR A 46 13.98 4.45 -5.44
CA TYR A 46 13.82 4.87 -6.83
C TYR A 46 14.16 3.79 -7.87
N SER A 47 14.50 2.59 -7.43
CA SER A 47 14.68 1.46 -8.34
C SER A 47 13.33 0.97 -8.84
N SER A 48 13.21 0.72 -10.14
CA SER A 48 12.00 0.14 -10.74
C SER A 48 11.97 -1.36 -10.49
N SER A 49 11.03 -1.83 -9.68
CA SER A 49 10.84 -3.27 -9.44
C SER A 49 9.96 -3.93 -10.50
N ASN A 50 9.02 -3.20 -11.07
CA ASN A 50 8.03 -3.72 -12.03
C ASN A 50 7.29 -4.97 -11.51
N THR A 51 7.12 -5.06 -10.19
CA THR A 51 6.40 -6.17 -9.55
C THR A 51 4.90 -5.99 -9.70
N VAL A 52 4.21 -7.07 -10.03
CA VAL A 52 2.75 -7.11 -10.12
C VAL A 52 2.21 -7.96 -8.97
N ILE A 53 1.30 -7.38 -8.18
CA ILE A 53 0.57 -8.06 -7.09
C ILE A 53 -0.89 -8.06 -7.48
N GLU A 54 -1.43 -9.22 -7.86
CA GLU A 54 -2.80 -9.26 -8.39
C GLU A 54 -3.57 -10.52 -8.00
N ASN A 55 -4.90 -10.39 -8.01
CA ASN A 55 -5.82 -11.51 -7.79
C ASN A 55 -5.57 -12.28 -6.47
N ASN A 56 -5.04 -11.61 -5.44
CA ASN A 56 -4.81 -12.21 -4.14
C ASN A 56 -5.95 -11.85 -3.16
N LEU A 57 -6.15 -12.72 -2.18
CA LEU A 57 -6.97 -12.45 -1.00
C LEU A 57 -6.07 -12.26 0.22
N PHE A 58 -6.19 -11.11 0.86
CA PHE A 58 -5.61 -10.79 2.16
C PHE A 58 -6.75 -10.75 3.17
N GLU A 59 -6.79 -11.67 4.11
CA GLU A 59 -7.84 -11.74 5.12
C GLU A 59 -7.24 -11.56 6.51
N ARG A 60 -7.69 -10.53 7.23
CA ARG A 60 -7.22 -10.21 8.59
C ARG A 60 -5.70 -10.16 8.74
N CYS A 61 -5.05 -9.61 7.74
CA CYS A 61 -3.60 -9.39 7.74
C CYS A 61 -3.28 -8.12 8.54
N SER A 62 -3.23 -8.20 9.87
CA SER A 62 -3.20 -7.06 10.80
C SER A 62 -1.86 -6.90 11.54
N GLY A 63 -0.77 -7.39 10.97
CA GLY A 63 0.55 -7.39 11.64
C GLY A 63 1.03 -6.00 12.06
N GLU A 64 0.93 -5.03 11.16
CA GLU A 64 1.22 -3.62 11.41
C GLU A 64 0.40 -2.72 10.47
N VAL A 65 0.64 -1.40 10.52
CA VAL A 65 -0.07 -0.41 9.69
C VAL A 65 0.07 -0.62 8.18
N GLU A 66 1.13 -1.27 7.73
CA GLU A 66 1.35 -1.56 6.31
C GLU A 66 1.08 -3.04 6.03
N VAL A 67 -0.12 -3.37 5.53
CA VAL A 67 -0.42 -4.73 5.05
C VAL A 67 0.47 -5.07 3.86
N ILE A 68 0.49 -4.16 2.88
CA ILE A 68 1.39 -4.20 1.73
C ILE A 68 2.22 -2.92 1.74
N SER A 69 3.52 -3.04 1.88
CA SER A 69 4.46 -1.93 1.89
C SER A 69 5.27 -1.88 0.59
N ILE A 70 4.98 -0.89 -0.24
CA ILE A 70 5.71 -0.66 -1.49
C ILE A 70 6.83 0.34 -1.21
N LYS A 71 8.07 -0.12 -1.40
CA LYS A 71 9.31 0.65 -1.18
C LYS A 71 10.21 0.65 -2.41
N SER A 72 9.61 0.64 -3.60
CA SER A 72 10.27 0.74 -4.91
C SER A 72 9.31 1.33 -5.93
N SER A 73 9.80 1.61 -7.12
CA SER A 73 9.04 2.26 -8.19
C SER A 73 8.42 1.27 -9.16
N ASP A 74 7.44 1.77 -9.94
CA ASP A 74 6.86 1.12 -11.12
C ASP A 74 6.15 -0.22 -10.84
N ASN A 75 5.56 -0.38 -9.64
CA ASN A 75 4.80 -1.57 -9.29
C ASN A 75 3.31 -1.41 -9.58
N VAL A 76 2.63 -2.54 -9.75
CA VAL A 76 1.19 -2.60 -9.98
C VAL A 76 0.53 -3.48 -8.92
N ILE A 77 -0.44 -2.92 -8.21
CA ILE A 77 -1.26 -3.62 -7.20
C ILE A 77 -2.71 -3.57 -7.71
N ARG A 78 -3.24 -4.71 -8.19
CA ARG A 78 -4.56 -4.72 -8.81
C ARG A 78 -5.37 -5.99 -8.54
N ASN A 79 -6.68 -5.85 -8.62
CA ASN A 79 -7.62 -6.99 -8.52
C ASN A 79 -7.48 -7.79 -7.22
N ASN A 80 -6.93 -7.20 -6.15
CA ASN A 80 -6.82 -7.87 -4.87
C ASN A 80 -8.05 -7.59 -4.01
N ILE A 81 -8.32 -8.49 -3.08
CA ILE A 81 -9.30 -8.30 -2.02
C ILE A 81 -8.55 -8.20 -0.69
N LEU A 82 -8.78 -7.11 0.04
CA LEU A 82 -8.31 -6.92 1.41
C LEU A 82 -9.54 -6.94 2.33
N LEU A 83 -9.72 -8.04 3.06
CA LEU A 83 -10.85 -8.27 3.94
C LEU A 83 -10.43 -8.14 5.40
N GLU A 84 -11.03 -7.17 6.10
CA GLU A 84 -10.83 -6.96 7.55
C GLU A 84 -9.36 -6.83 7.96
N CYS A 85 -8.52 -6.26 7.11
CA CYS A 85 -7.12 -6.00 7.42
C CYS A 85 -6.97 -4.70 8.20
N GLU A 86 -6.42 -4.75 9.42
CA GLU A 86 -6.02 -3.56 10.17
C GLU A 86 -4.70 -3.04 9.59
N GLY A 87 -4.80 -2.14 8.62
CA GLY A 87 -3.66 -1.60 7.90
C GLY A 87 -4.02 -1.14 6.49
N VAL A 88 -3.04 -0.75 5.73
CA VAL A 88 -3.19 -0.14 4.41
C VAL A 88 -2.28 -0.77 3.36
N VAL A 89 -2.59 -0.55 2.10
CA VAL A 89 -1.62 -0.59 1.01
C VAL A 89 -0.86 0.73 1.04
N ALA A 90 0.41 0.69 1.41
CA ALA A 90 1.24 1.87 1.55
C ALA A 90 2.19 2.02 0.35
N LEU A 91 2.01 3.08 -0.43
CA LEU A 91 3.00 3.56 -1.39
C LEU A 91 4.04 4.35 -0.60
N ARG A 92 4.91 3.61 0.12
CA ARG A 92 5.75 4.15 1.20
C ARG A 92 7.00 4.85 0.68
N HIS A 93 7.59 4.31 -0.39
CA HIS A 93 8.71 4.88 -1.11
C HIS A 93 8.60 4.52 -2.59
N GLY A 94 9.36 5.22 -3.43
CA GLY A 94 9.36 5.02 -4.87
C GLY A 94 8.20 5.75 -5.55
N ASP A 95 8.30 5.83 -6.85
CA ASP A 95 7.40 6.62 -7.70
C ASP A 95 6.63 5.73 -8.68
N ARG A 96 5.64 6.31 -9.36
CA ARG A 96 4.91 5.72 -10.50
C ARG A 96 4.30 4.34 -10.24
N ASN A 97 3.90 4.09 -8.98
CA ASN A 97 3.16 2.88 -8.64
C ASN A 97 1.68 3.03 -9.02
N THR A 98 1.05 1.92 -9.38
CA THR A 98 -0.37 1.87 -9.74
C THR A 98 -1.14 0.99 -8.76
N VAL A 99 -2.26 1.51 -8.24
CA VAL A 99 -3.20 0.76 -7.38
C VAL A 99 -4.58 0.84 -8.03
N ASN A 100 -5.07 -0.28 -8.57
CA ASN A 100 -6.34 -0.23 -9.30
C ASN A 100 -7.17 -1.53 -9.18
N ASN A 101 -8.47 -1.37 -9.31
CA ASN A 101 -9.44 -2.49 -9.27
C ASN A 101 -9.34 -3.36 -8.00
N ASN A 102 -8.86 -2.82 -6.89
CA ASN A 102 -8.85 -3.57 -5.64
C ASN A 102 -10.15 -3.34 -4.85
N LEU A 103 -10.52 -4.34 -4.06
CA LEU A 103 -11.65 -4.30 -3.16
C LEU A 103 -11.16 -4.35 -1.71
N PHE A 104 -11.44 -3.29 -0.96
CA PHE A 104 -11.15 -3.20 0.47
C PHE A 104 -12.47 -3.29 1.25
N ILE A 105 -12.56 -4.25 2.16
CA ILE A 105 -13.76 -4.47 2.99
C ILE A 105 -13.34 -4.43 4.46
N GLY A 106 -13.79 -3.41 5.18
CA GLY A 106 -13.44 -3.21 6.60
C GLY A 106 -14.48 -3.73 7.59
N ASN A 107 -15.74 -3.86 7.17
CA ASN A 107 -16.88 -4.23 8.02
C ASN A 107 -17.00 -3.39 9.30
N GLY A 108 -16.51 -2.14 9.28
CA GLY A 108 -16.51 -1.26 10.45
C GLY A 108 -15.49 -1.62 11.52
N LEU A 109 -14.59 -2.56 11.26
CA LEU A 109 -13.56 -2.94 12.22
C LEU A 109 -12.51 -1.85 12.36
N ARG A 110 -12.08 -1.63 13.61
CA ARG A 110 -11.09 -0.60 13.95
C ARG A 110 -9.80 -0.77 13.15
N ASN A 111 -9.20 0.34 12.76
CA ASN A 111 -7.94 0.42 12.02
C ASN A 111 -7.95 -0.26 10.64
N THR A 112 -9.10 -0.70 10.14
CA THR A 112 -9.17 -1.12 8.73
C THR A 112 -8.97 0.07 7.83
N GLY A 113 -7.99 -0.02 6.96
CA GLY A 113 -7.55 1.08 6.11
C GLY A 113 -7.54 0.74 4.63
N GLY A 114 -7.25 1.73 3.82
CA GLY A 114 -7.21 1.57 2.37
C GLY A 114 -5.84 1.84 1.78
N ILE A 115 -5.61 3.05 1.25
CA ILE A 115 -4.40 3.37 0.50
C ILE A 115 -3.72 4.59 1.12
N ARG A 116 -2.43 4.45 1.43
CA ARG A 116 -1.59 5.55 1.91
C ARG A 116 -0.58 5.95 0.84
N VAL A 117 -0.54 7.24 0.54
CA VAL A 117 0.20 7.79 -0.60
C VAL A 117 1.33 8.70 -0.12
N VAL A 118 2.53 8.39 -0.56
CA VAL A 118 3.76 9.19 -0.40
C VAL A 118 4.47 9.19 -1.75
N ASN A 119 5.27 10.21 -2.07
CA ASN A 119 6.02 10.33 -3.31
C ASN A 119 5.17 10.69 -4.55
N ALA A 120 5.67 10.41 -5.76
CA ALA A 120 5.18 11.05 -6.97
C ALA A 120 4.69 10.09 -8.06
N GLY A 121 3.88 10.62 -8.98
CA GLY A 121 3.53 9.97 -10.24
C GLY A 121 2.61 8.76 -10.12
N HIS A 122 2.00 8.53 -8.97
CA HIS A 122 1.14 7.37 -8.74
C HIS A 122 -0.19 7.47 -9.47
N GLN A 123 -0.77 6.31 -9.79
CA GLN A 123 -2.12 6.20 -10.33
C GLN A 123 -2.98 5.32 -9.41
N ILE A 124 -4.10 5.87 -8.94
CA ILE A 124 -5.01 5.20 -8.00
C ILE A 124 -6.42 5.29 -8.58
N TYR A 125 -6.93 4.20 -9.12
CA TYR A 125 -8.20 4.26 -9.84
C TYR A 125 -8.98 2.95 -9.80
N ASP A 126 -10.30 3.07 -9.99
CA ASP A 126 -11.23 1.93 -10.04
C ASP A 126 -11.20 1.05 -8.78
N ASN A 127 -10.73 1.55 -7.64
CA ASN A 127 -10.79 0.80 -6.39
C ASN A 127 -12.15 1.00 -5.70
N THR A 128 -12.58 -0.03 -4.97
CA THR A 128 -13.77 0.02 -4.14
C THR A 128 -13.38 -0.19 -2.68
N LEU A 129 -13.75 0.75 -1.82
CA LEU A 129 -13.40 0.76 -0.40
C LEU A 129 -14.70 0.86 0.41
N VAL A 130 -14.98 -0.14 1.25
CA VAL A 130 -16.27 -0.29 1.94
C VAL A 130 -16.05 -0.53 3.43
N GLY A 131 -16.74 0.27 4.26
CA GLY A 131 -16.80 0.07 5.71
C GLY A 131 -15.44 0.16 6.41
N LEU A 132 -14.53 0.97 5.91
CA LEU A 132 -13.20 1.17 6.51
C LEU A 132 -13.30 2.16 7.67
N ALA A 133 -12.88 1.74 8.87
CA ALA A 133 -13.02 2.52 10.10
C ALA A 133 -11.70 3.09 10.63
N GLY A 134 -10.62 3.01 9.87
CA GLY A 134 -9.32 3.55 10.23
C GLY A 134 -9.25 5.07 10.08
N THR A 135 -8.31 5.69 10.80
CA THR A 135 -8.02 7.12 10.77
C THR A 135 -6.52 7.35 10.71
N ARG A 136 -6.08 8.55 10.33
CA ARG A 136 -4.67 8.90 10.20
C ARG A 136 -3.94 7.94 9.25
N PHE A 137 -2.91 7.25 9.72
CA PHE A 137 -2.16 6.27 8.91
C PHE A 137 -3.02 5.08 8.41
N PHE A 138 -4.19 4.88 9.01
CA PHE A 138 -5.14 3.84 8.64
C PHE A 138 -6.34 4.38 7.82
N SER A 139 -6.32 5.62 7.38
CA SER A 139 -7.43 6.20 6.62
C SER A 139 -7.77 5.40 5.36
N ALA A 140 -9.00 5.46 4.91
CA ALA A 140 -9.43 4.81 3.67
C ALA A 140 -8.61 5.30 2.47
N LEU A 141 -8.27 6.59 2.47
CA LEU A 141 -7.25 7.16 1.60
C LEU A 141 -6.51 8.23 2.39
N GLY A 142 -5.19 8.11 2.51
CA GLY A 142 -4.35 9.09 3.16
C GLY A 142 -3.27 9.60 2.23
N VAL A 143 -3.27 10.90 1.93
CA VAL A 143 -2.19 11.59 1.21
C VAL A 143 -1.32 12.28 2.26
N MET A 144 -0.06 11.89 2.33
CA MET A 144 0.81 12.26 3.44
C MET A 144 1.55 13.58 3.20
N ASP A 145 1.72 14.33 4.28
CA ASP A 145 2.57 15.53 4.30
C ASP A 145 4.02 15.18 4.00
N ALA A 146 4.68 16.10 3.29
CA ALA A 146 6.11 16.04 3.07
C ALA A 146 6.90 16.54 4.27
N VAL A 147 8.06 15.95 4.49
CA VAL A 147 9.08 16.54 5.36
C VAL A 147 9.97 17.46 4.50
N PRO A 148 10.17 18.73 4.86
CA PRO A 148 11.04 19.63 4.11
C PRO A 148 12.44 19.02 3.91
N ASN A 149 12.97 19.12 2.70
CA ASN A 149 14.26 18.54 2.32
C ASN A 149 14.37 17.02 2.63
N SER A 150 13.28 16.30 2.41
CA SER A 150 13.18 14.88 2.73
C SER A 150 14.26 14.06 2.01
N LEU A 151 14.88 13.15 2.74
CA LEU A 151 15.68 12.09 2.14
C LEU A 151 14.76 11.08 1.42
N PRO A 152 15.25 10.37 0.39
CA PRO A 152 14.44 9.40 -0.36
C PRO A 152 13.75 8.34 0.49
N ASN A 153 14.31 8.01 1.63
CA ASN A 153 13.81 7.02 2.57
C ASN A 153 12.86 7.59 3.64
N ARG A 154 12.38 8.81 3.46
CA ARG A 154 11.44 9.46 4.40
C ARG A 154 10.12 9.81 3.70
N TYR A 155 9.48 10.91 4.07
CA TYR A 155 8.23 11.37 3.50
C TYR A 155 8.53 12.45 2.46
N CYS A 156 8.63 12.03 1.21
CA CYS A 156 8.78 12.95 0.09
C CYS A 156 7.43 13.54 -0.30
N GLN A 157 7.47 14.68 -0.96
CA GLN A 157 6.26 15.36 -1.40
C GLN A 157 5.44 14.50 -2.36
N VAL A 158 4.14 14.49 -2.17
CA VAL A 158 3.20 13.87 -3.10
C VAL A 158 2.98 14.83 -4.26
N VAL A 159 3.38 14.41 -5.48
CA VAL A 159 3.32 15.21 -6.71
C VAL A 159 2.81 14.36 -7.86
N ASP A 160 2.04 14.95 -8.76
CA ASP A 160 1.54 14.31 -9.99
C ASP A 160 0.78 12.98 -9.76
N VAL A 161 0.10 12.85 -8.64
CA VAL A 161 -0.72 11.68 -8.35
C VAL A 161 -2.10 11.85 -8.99
N LYS A 162 -2.53 10.82 -9.71
CA LYS A 162 -3.87 10.78 -10.33
C LYS A 162 -4.77 9.82 -9.58
N MET A 163 -5.88 10.35 -9.06
CA MET A 163 -6.90 9.58 -8.33
C MET A 163 -8.25 9.77 -9.04
N TYR A 164 -8.81 8.68 -9.55
CA TYR A 164 -10.05 8.77 -10.32
C TYR A 164 -10.85 7.47 -10.31
N ARG A 165 -12.16 7.59 -10.40
CA ARG A 165 -13.12 6.47 -10.41
C ARG A 165 -13.00 5.52 -9.21
N ASN A 166 -12.52 6.00 -8.06
CA ASN A 166 -12.55 5.20 -6.84
C ASN A 166 -13.90 5.38 -6.14
N THR A 167 -14.41 4.31 -5.56
CA THR A 167 -15.67 4.29 -4.82
C THR A 167 -15.42 4.11 -3.34
N PHE A 168 -15.95 5.01 -2.51
CA PHE A 168 -15.86 4.94 -1.04
C PHE A 168 -17.28 4.84 -0.48
N VAL A 169 -17.54 3.79 0.33
CA VAL A 169 -18.83 3.55 0.97
C VAL A 169 -18.60 3.32 2.45
N ASP A 170 -19.30 4.08 3.30
CA ASP A 170 -19.23 3.98 4.76
C ASP A 170 -17.79 3.96 5.32
N CYS A 171 -16.91 4.74 4.73
CA CYS A 171 -15.53 4.92 5.18
C CYS A 171 -15.41 6.12 6.11
N THR A 172 -14.63 5.98 7.19
CA THR A 172 -14.49 7.03 8.21
C THR A 172 -13.76 8.25 7.67
N ASN A 173 -12.62 8.06 7.01
CA ASN A 173 -11.73 9.17 6.63
C ASN A 173 -11.16 9.06 5.23
N ILE A 174 -11.13 10.22 4.56
CA ILE A 174 -10.20 10.55 3.48
C ILE A 174 -9.40 11.74 3.98
N GLU A 175 -8.09 11.61 4.10
CA GLU A 175 -7.20 12.62 4.68
C GLU A 175 -6.18 13.12 3.67
N PHE A 176 -6.05 14.44 3.62
CA PHE A 176 -4.97 15.13 2.93
C PHE A 176 -4.19 15.91 3.99
N GLY A 177 -2.95 15.53 4.22
CA GLY A 177 -2.04 16.15 5.16
C GLY A 177 -1.30 17.36 4.60
#